data_92466e4009580a32233e47817ba962ba
#
_entry.id   92466e4009580a32233e47817ba962ba
#
_cell.length_a   1.000
_cell.length_b   1.000
_cell.length_c   1.000
_cell.angle_alpha   90.00
_cell.angle_beta   90.00
_cell.angle_gamma   90.00
#
_symmetry.space_group_name_H-M   'P 1'
#
loop_
_entity.id
_entity.type
_entity.pdbx_description
1 polymer ?
#
loop_
_entity_poly.entity_id
_entity_poly.type
_entity_poly.pdbx_seq_one_letter_code
_entity_poly.pdbx_strand_id
1 'polypeptide(L)'
;GAHIHDRARTGTTVGKAIPLVDANAKVTGQAWYGDDVRLPNEIIGRIVRSPHHYAKVVSIDTSKAEALPGVIAVATGEDAPNKFGVLPVTKDEHAMAVEKVRHVGDLVACVAAVDEATAREAASLIEVEYEVLDSIHDMKKGLEDVDEPIHWRGKYHVGTTNVQKRVFQEFGDRSMVENPNAMYHGKWKYMGVNHGFTEPHAVVAHWDSNGRLQLYTPQQVPHYAHRALATVLDVPMHQINVIRTFVGGGFGGKSDPFPHEMCAAILSRKAGKPVRITFDREEVFWVNRGRHPSHIEVQMYADEEARISGFDIDALIDGGGFASFGHVTSYYNGVLATAPYELGSFHYTGARVWTNKPASGAMRGHGAVNTRCAVEVGLDDMSEQLGVDPIDLRLANLLPPHSRTISGFRITSN
;
A
#
# COMPACT_ATOMS: atom_id res chain seq x y z
N GLY A 1 36.66 -6.23 13.20
CA GLY A 1 35.67 -6.15 14.29
C GLY A 1 34.77 -7.36 14.23
N ALA A 2 34.46 -7.97 15.39
CA ALA A 2 33.55 -9.11 15.46
C ALA A 2 32.22 -8.76 14.78
N HIS A 3 31.79 -9.59 13.84
CA HIS A 3 30.53 -9.39 13.15
C HIS A 3 29.38 -9.45 14.15
N ILE A 4 28.33 -8.67 13.93
CA ILE A 4 27.11 -8.67 14.75
C ILE A 4 26.57 -10.10 14.97
N HIS A 5 26.73 -10.98 13.96
CA HIS A 5 26.35 -12.39 14.02
C HIS A 5 27.16 -13.23 15.02
N ASP A 6 28.43 -12.93 15.22
CA ASP A 6 29.25 -13.67 16.21
C ASP A 6 28.87 -13.30 17.64
N ARG A 7 28.44 -12.05 17.88
CA ARG A 7 27.91 -11.62 19.18
C ARG A 7 26.54 -12.24 19.48
N ALA A 8 25.71 -12.47 18.45
CA ALA A 8 24.37 -13.10 18.61
C ALA A 8 24.47 -14.56 19.06
N ARG A 9 25.53 -15.30 18.64
CA ARG A 9 25.71 -16.72 19.03
C ARG A 9 26.04 -16.92 20.52
N THR A 10 26.55 -15.91 21.19
CA THR A 10 26.91 -15.96 22.61
C THR A 10 25.83 -15.34 23.52
N GLY A 11 24.77 -14.76 22.95
CA GLY A 11 23.67 -14.15 23.69
C GLY A 11 22.75 -15.14 24.37
N THR A 12 22.13 -14.73 25.46
CA THR A 12 21.11 -15.54 26.19
C THR A 12 19.74 -15.52 25.51
N THR A 13 19.50 -14.63 24.54
CA THR A 13 18.21 -14.36 23.93
C THR A 13 18.20 -14.61 22.43
N VAL A 14 19.11 -13.99 21.68
CA VAL A 14 19.19 -14.14 20.22
C VAL A 14 19.63 -15.57 19.86
N GLY A 15 18.91 -16.20 18.93
CA GLY A 15 19.13 -17.59 18.55
C GLY A 15 18.44 -18.63 19.48
N LYS A 16 17.62 -18.18 20.42
CA LYS A 16 16.78 -19.04 21.27
C LYS A 16 15.31 -18.98 20.84
N ALA A 17 14.61 -20.10 21.02
CA ALA A 17 13.16 -20.16 20.85
C ALA A 17 12.49 -19.49 22.07
N ILE A 18 12.19 -18.20 21.92
CA ILE A 18 11.52 -17.40 22.96
C ILE A 18 10.06 -17.27 22.57
N PRO A 19 9.11 -17.50 23.51
CA PRO A 19 7.70 -17.24 23.27
C PRO A 19 7.45 -15.78 22.85
N LEU A 20 6.51 -15.56 21.93
CA LEU A 20 6.06 -14.21 21.58
C LEU A 20 5.49 -13.52 22.81
N VAL A 21 5.88 -12.27 23.03
CA VAL A 21 5.48 -11.48 24.22
C VAL A 21 3.97 -11.28 24.32
N ASP A 22 3.28 -11.32 23.19
CA ASP A 22 1.83 -11.12 23.06
C ASP A 22 1.03 -12.43 22.89
N ALA A 23 1.70 -13.60 22.87
CA ALA A 23 1.06 -14.88 22.63
C ALA A 23 -0.01 -15.19 23.67
N ASN A 24 0.30 -15.00 24.96
CA ASN A 24 -0.62 -15.31 26.05
C ASN A 24 -1.92 -14.49 25.96
N ALA A 25 -1.82 -13.17 25.74
CA ALA A 25 -2.99 -12.32 25.59
C ALA A 25 -3.88 -12.75 24.39
N LYS A 26 -3.25 -13.18 23.28
CA LYS A 26 -3.98 -13.63 22.09
C LYS A 26 -4.71 -14.95 22.31
N VAL A 27 -4.05 -15.97 22.89
CA VAL A 27 -4.65 -17.30 23.06
C VAL A 27 -5.66 -17.37 24.21
N THR A 28 -5.63 -16.41 25.14
CA THR A 28 -6.57 -16.33 26.28
C THR A 28 -7.72 -15.36 26.07
N GLY A 29 -7.79 -14.70 24.88
CA GLY A 29 -8.84 -13.71 24.57
C GLY A 29 -8.69 -12.38 25.30
N GLN A 30 -7.52 -12.09 25.86
CA GLN A 30 -7.22 -10.80 26.54
C GLN A 30 -6.64 -9.74 25.60
N ALA A 31 -6.36 -10.10 24.35
CA ALA A 31 -5.88 -9.18 23.34
C ALA A 31 -7.02 -8.29 22.82
N TRP A 32 -6.85 -6.98 22.92
CA TRP A 32 -7.83 -6.00 22.40
C TRP A 32 -7.44 -5.58 20.99
N TYR A 33 -8.31 -5.91 20.05
CA TYR A 33 -8.21 -5.49 18.64
C TYR A 33 -8.91 -4.15 18.40
N GLY A 34 -8.84 -3.63 17.19
CA GLY A 34 -9.34 -2.30 16.90
C GLY A 34 -10.83 -2.10 17.23
N ASP A 35 -11.66 -3.11 16.91
CA ASP A 35 -13.10 -3.06 17.20
C ASP A 35 -13.47 -3.45 18.64
N ASP A 36 -12.53 -3.92 19.45
CA ASP A 36 -12.77 -4.21 20.88
C ASP A 36 -12.65 -2.97 21.76
N VAL A 37 -12.01 -1.91 21.27
CA VAL A 37 -11.85 -0.66 22.01
C VAL A 37 -13.21 0.00 22.23
N ARG A 38 -13.53 0.30 23.48
CA ARG A 38 -14.76 1.01 23.87
C ARG A 38 -14.41 2.16 24.79
N LEU A 39 -14.89 3.36 24.46
CA LEU A 39 -14.71 4.55 25.28
C LEU A 39 -16.06 5.03 25.80
N PRO A 40 -16.11 5.62 27.02
CA PRO A 40 -17.34 6.18 27.55
C PRO A 40 -17.93 7.25 26.62
N ASN A 41 -19.25 7.21 26.42
CA ASN A 41 -20.01 8.14 25.56
C ASN A 41 -19.57 8.16 24.09
N GLU A 42 -18.96 7.07 23.60
CA GLU A 42 -18.61 6.96 22.19
C GLU A 42 -19.85 6.99 21.29
N ILE A 43 -19.65 7.54 20.11
CA ILE A 43 -20.65 7.59 19.04
C ILE A 43 -20.11 6.88 17.80
N ILE A 44 -20.98 6.51 16.89
CA ILE A 44 -20.63 5.71 15.73
C ILE A 44 -20.47 6.59 14.50
N GLY A 45 -19.32 6.44 13.83
CA GLY A 45 -19.03 7.09 12.55
C GLY A 45 -19.31 6.18 11.37
N ARG A 46 -19.84 6.78 10.28
CA ARG A 46 -20.01 6.12 8.98
C ARG A 46 -19.48 7.01 7.87
N ILE A 47 -19.06 6.37 6.78
CA ILE A 47 -18.42 6.99 5.63
C ILE A 47 -19.36 6.93 4.44
N VAL A 48 -19.47 8.04 3.72
CA VAL A 48 -20.14 8.13 2.42
C VAL A 48 -19.08 7.96 1.33
N ARG A 49 -19.34 7.03 0.42
CA ARG A 49 -18.39 6.63 -0.62
C ARG A 49 -18.94 6.93 -2.01
N SER A 50 -18.05 7.27 -2.93
CA SER A 50 -18.40 7.46 -4.34
C SER A 50 -18.82 6.15 -5.01
N PRO A 51 -19.92 6.15 -5.76
CA PRO A 51 -20.28 5.05 -6.65
C PRO A 51 -19.55 5.11 -8.00
N HIS A 52 -18.83 6.20 -8.29
CA HIS A 52 -18.21 6.46 -9.58
C HIS A 52 -16.71 6.14 -9.57
N HIS A 53 -16.23 5.65 -10.68
CA HIS A 53 -14.80 5.39 -10.88
C HIS A 53 -13.99 6.67 -11.01
N TYR A 54 -14.54 7.69 -11.69
CA TYR A 54 -13.90 8.99 -11.86
C TYR A 54 -15.00 10.05 -12.06
N ALA A 55 -15.02 11.05 -11.20
CA ALA A 55 -15.99 12.14 -11.29
C ALA A 55 -15.48 13.37 -10.55
N LYS A 56 -15.89 14.56 -11.00
CA LYS A 56 -15.79 15.78 -10.19
C LYS A 56 -16.91 15.77 -9.14
N VAL A 57 -16.60 16.23 -7.95
CA VAL A 57 -17.58 16.52 -6.90
C VAL A 57 -18.05 17.94 -7.13
N VAL A 58 -19.31 18.09 -7.59
CA VAL A 58 -19.92 19.41 -7.88
C VAL A 58 -20.44 20.05 -6.62
N SER A 59 -21.21 19.29 -5.84
CA SER A 59 -21.75 19.73 -4.56
C SER A 59 -22.03 18.54 -3.61
N ILE A 60 -22.03 18.82 -2.31
CA ILE A 60 -22.38 17.86 -1.26
C ILE A 60 -23.43 18.54 -0.36
N ASP A 61 -24.67 18.03 -0.34
CA ASP A 61 -25.72 18.49 0.55
C ASP A 61 -25.83 17.57 1.76
N THR A 62 -25.47 18.08 2.94
CA THR A 62 -25.51 17.37 4.23
C THR A 62 -26.74 17.71 5.06
N SER A 63 -27.59 18.65 4.61
CA SER A 63 -28.67 19.25 5.40
C SER A 63 -29.67 18.24 5.95
N LYS A 64 -30.07 17.24 5.14
CA LYS A 64 -31.00 16.17 5.56
C LYS A 64 -30.39 15.27 6.63
N ALA A 65 -29.09 14.95 6.49
CA ALA A 65 -28.33 14.15 7.46
C ALA A 65 -28.21 14.90 8.79
N GLU A 66 -27.85 16.19 8.73
CA GLU A 66 -27.69 17.03 9.93
C GLU A 66 -29.01 17.22 10.68
N ALA A 67 -30.15 17.26 9.97
CA ALA A 67 -31.48 17.39 10.55
C ALA A 67 -32.00 16.08 11.19
N LEU A 68 -31.38 14.93 10.92
CA LEU A 68 -31.85 13.64 11.45
C LEU A 68 -31.55 13.56 12.96
N PRO A 69 -32.62 13.31 13.81
CA PRO A 69 -32.42 13.15 15.25
C PRO A 69 -31.43 12.06 15.59
N GLY A 70 -30.42 12.39 16.43
CA GLY A 70 -29.38 11.48 16.82
C GLY A 70 -28.06 11.64 16.03
N VAL A 71 -28.04 12.41 14.95
CA VAL A 71 -26.82 12.84 14.29
C VAL A 71 -26.13 13.93 15.11
N ILE A 72 -24.82 13.80 15.31
CA ILE A 72 -24.04 14.68 16.16
C ILE A 72 -23.04 15.52 15.35
N ALA A 73 -22.46 14.94 14.29
CA ALA A 73 -21.51 15.64 13.43
C ALA A 73 -21.54 15.08 12.01
N VAL A 74 -21.34 15.96 11.04
CA VAL A 74 -21.11 15.63 9.64
C VAL A 74 -19.85 16.35 9.17
N ALA A 75 -19.07 15.75 8.29
CA ALA A 75 -17.89 16.35 7.72
C ALA A 75 -17.71 15.98 6.24
N THR A 76 -17.10 16.89 5.48
CA THR A 76 -16.77 16.76 4.07
C THR A 76 -15.31 17.08 3.84
N GLY A 77 -14.84 17.02 2.59
CA GLY A 77 -13.45 17.34 2.23
C GLY A 77 -13.04 18.78 2.61
N GLU A 78 -13.99 19.70 2.74
CA GLU A 78 -13.71 21.09 3.15
C GLU A 78 -13.24 21.22 4.60
N ASP A 79 -13.66 20.29 5.48
CA ASP A 79 -13.23 20.26 6.89
C ASP A 79 -11.75 19.90 7.06
N ALA A 80 -11.14 19.26 6.04
CA ALA A 80 -9.72 18.87 6.08
C ALA A 80 -9.13 18.80 4.65
N PRO A 81 -8.88 19.94 3.99
CA PRO A 81 -8.47 19.99 2.58
C PRO A 81 -7.01 19.62 2.34
N ASN A 82 -6.21 19.43 3.40
CA ASN A 82 -4.79 19.11 3.26
C ASN A 82 -4.56 17.69 2.74
N LYS A 83 -3.71 17.56 1.71
CA LYS A 83 -3.31 16.26 1.17
C LYS A 83 -2.30 15.57 2.07
N PHE A 84 -2.41 14.25 2.12
CA PHE A 84 -1.44 13.38 2.78
C PHE A 84 -0.92 12.29 1.81
N GLY A 85 0.01 11.49 2.29
CA GLY A 85 0.57 10.32 1.62
C GLY A 85 1.57 9.62 2.52
N VAL A 86 1.90 8.38 2.18
CA VAL A 86 2.86 7.56 2.95
C VAL A 86 4.25 8.20 2.94
N LEU A 87 4.70 8.63 1.77
CA LEU A 87 5.99 9.28 1.61
C LEU A 87 5.82 10.81 1.45
N PRO A 88 6.78 11.61 1.87
CA PRO A 88 6.71 13.07 1.70
C PRO A 88 6.50 13.53 0.27
N VAL A 89 6.97 12.74 -0.71
CA VAL A 89 6.91 13.03 -2.15
C VAL A 89 5.66 12.47 -2.84
N THR A 90 4.79 11.76 -2.11
CA THR A 90 3.58 11.10 -2.65
C THR A 90 2.31 11.59 -1.96
N LYS A 91 2.23 12.88 -1.65
CA LYS A 91 1.03 13.47 -1.05
C LYS A 91 0.02 13.78 -2.15
N ASP A 92 -0.83 12.82 -2.48
CA ASP A 92 -1.84 12.94 -3.54
C ASP A 92 -3.27 12.59 -3.10
N GLU A 93 -3.47 12.26 -1.82
CA GLU A 93 -4.74 11.81 -1.26
C GLU A 93 -5.29 12.80 -0.24
N HIS A 94 -6.61 13.02 -0.27
CA HIS A 94 -7.36 13.76 0.76
C HIS A 94 -8.02 12.78 1.74
N ALA A 95 -8.35 13.23 2.94
CA ALA A 95 -9.14 12.45 3.89
C ALA A 95 -10.55 12.14 3.33
N MET A 96 -11.12 13.10 2.64
CA MET A 96 -12.36 13.00 1.84
C MET A 96 -12.14 13.81 0.56
N ALA A 97 -12.74 13.39 -0.54
CA ALA A 97 -12.57 14.05 -1.83
C ALA A 97 -13.02 15.52 -1.78
N VAL A 98 -12.18 16.42 -2.26
CA VAL A 98 -12.44 17.86 -2.36
C VAL A 98 -12.94 18.21 -3.77
N GLU A 99 -12.16 17.80 -4.79
CA GLU A 99 -12.45 18.17 -6.18
C GLU A 99 -12.96 16.99 -7.01
N LYS A 100 -12.32 15.82 -6.82
CA LYS A 100 -12.57 14.62 -7.63
C LYS A 100 -12.48 13.35 -6.82
N VAL A 101 -13.35 12.41 -7.14
CA VAL A 101 -13.21 11.01 -6.76
C VAL A 101 -12.46 10.26 -7.84
N ARG A 102 -11.62 9.27 -7.46
CA ARG A 102 -10.68 8.59 -8.35
C ARG A 102 -10.88 7.09 -8.48
N HIS A 103 -11.74 6.52 -7.67
CA HIS A 103 -12.18 5.12 -7.78
C HIS A 103 -13.53 4.92 -7.10
N VAL A 104 -14.21 3.82 -7.40
CA VAL A 104 -15.41 3.40 -6.62
C VAL A 104 -14.99 3.14 -5.18
N GLY A 105 -15.72 3.69 -4.23
CA GLY A 105 -15.41 3.59 -2.80
C GLY A 105 -14.53 4.71 -2.25
N ASP A 106 -14.09 5.68 -3.09
CA ASP A 106 -13.41 6.88 -2.62
C ASP A 106 -14.29 7.68 -1.65
N LEU A 107 -13.71 8.25 -0.60
CA LEU A 107 -14.45 8.89 0.48
C LEU A 107 -14.85 10.30 0.08
N VAL A 108 -16.13 10.67 0.29
CA VAL A 108 -16.65 12.01 -0.04
C VAL A 108 -17.16 12.76 1.16
N ALA A 109 -17.74 12.06 2.15
CA ALA A 109 -18.22 12.64 3.40
C ALA A 109 -18.17 11.59 4.52
N CYS A 110 -18.38 12.04 5.76
CA CYS A 110 -18.55 11.14 6.89
C CYS A 110 -19.52 11.76 7.91
N VAL A 111 -20.20 10.90 8.68
CA VAL A 111 -21.20 11.29 9.67
C VAL A 111 -20.98 10.52 10.97
N ALA A 112 -21.28 11.14 12.10
CA ALA A 112 -21.29 10.50 13.41
C ALA A 112 -22.64 10.67 14.08
N ALA A 113 -23.19 9.56 14.60
CA ALA A 113 -24.48 9.50 15.26
C ALA A 113 -24.45 8.67 16.54
N VAL A 114 -25.52 8.74 17.31
CA VAL A 114 -25.65 8.08 18.63
C VAL A 114 -25.53 6.56 18.55
N ASP A 115 -25.92 5.97 17.42
CA ASP A 115 -25.86 4.54 17.18
C ASP A 115 -25.63 4.21 15.69
N GLU A 116 -25.42 2.93 15.43
CA GLU A 116 -25.11 2.39 14.11
C GLU A 116 -26.25 2.59 13.09
N ALA A 117 -27.51 2.39 13.51
CA ALA A 117 -28.66 2.51 12.62
C ALA A 117 -28.84 3.95 12.15
N THR A 118 -28.78 4.90 13.10
CA THR A 118 -28.86 6.32 12.82
C THR A 118 -27.71 6.80 11.94
N ALA A 119 -26.47 6.31 12.19
CA ALA A 119 -25.30 6.66 11.38
C ALA A 119 -25.43 6.17 9.92
N ARG A 120 -25.97 4.95 9.71
CA ARG A 120 -26.22 4.40 8.37
C ARG A 120 -27.32 5.17 7.64
N GLU A 121 -28.42 5.48 8.31
CA GLU A 121 -29.50 6.29 7.77
C GLU A 121 -28.98 7.68 7.38
N ALA A 122 -28.28 8.36 8.27
CA ALA A 122 -27.69 9.66 8.00
C ALA A 122 -26.76 9.66 6.80
N ALA A 123 -25.88 8.64 6.70
CA ALA A 123 -24.98 8.50 5.55
C ALA A 123 -25.76 8.37 4.22
N SER A 124 -26.91 7.71 4.22
CA SER A 124 -27.76 7.57 3.02
C SER A 124 -28.51 8.85 2.64
N LEU A 125 -28.65 9.81 3.56
CA LEU A 125 -29.32 11.11 3.35
C LEU A 125 -28.36 12.19 2.81
N ILE A 126 -27.06 11.94 2.79
CA ILE A 126 -26.09 12.87 2.19
C ILE A 126 -26.17 12.75 0.68
N GLU A 127 -26.54 13.85 0.02
CA GLU A 127 -26.68 13.90 -1.43
C GLU A 127 -25.42 14.50 -2.05
N VAL A 128 -24.85 13.82 -3.05
CA VAL A 128 -23.64 14.27 -3.75
C VAL A 128 -23.95 14.39 -5.23
N GLU A 129 -23.72 15.56 -5.79
CA GLU A 129 -23.80 15.81 -7.22
C GLU A 129 -22.44 15.57 -7.88
N TYR A 130 -22.43 14.74 -8.93
CA TYR A 130 -21.23 14.37 -9.64
C TYR A 130 -21.29 14.76 -11.13
N GLU A 131 -20.17 15.25 -11.65
CA GLU A 131 -19.90 15.31 -13.09
C GLU A 131 -18.99 14.11 -13.42
N VAL A 132 -19.58 13.08 -14.03
CA VAL A 132 -18.84 11.84 -14.35
C VAL A 132 -17.82 12.08 -15.47
N LEU A 133 -16.62 11.58 -15.30
CA LEU A 133 -15.50 11.68 -16.24
C LEU A 133 -15.13 10.32 -16.82
N ASP A 134 -14.43 10.32 -17.96
CA ASP A 134 -13.91 9.12 -18.58
C ASP A 134 -12.84 8.45 -17.71
N SER A 135 -13.07 7.19 -17.35
CA SER A 135 -12.20 6.45 -16.45
C SER A 135 -11.23 5.52 -17.19
N ILE A 136 -10.04 5.36 -16.60
CA ILE A 136 -8.96 4.52 -17.13
C ILE A 136 -8.81 3.28 -16.26
N HIS A 137 -9.07 2.10 -16.84
CA HIS A 137 -8.96 0.81 -16.17
C HIS A 137 -7.84 -0.08 -16.73
N ASP A 138 -7.41 0.14 -17.97
CA ASP A 138 -6.26 -0.53 -18.55
C ASP A 138 -4.99 0.27 -18.27
N MET A 139 -4.03 -0.38 -17.60
CA MET A 139 -2.75 0.27 -17.27
C MET A 139 -1.96 0.70 -18.51
N LYS A 140 -2.17 0.05 -19.68
CA LYS A 140 -1.51 0.47 -20.93
C LYS A 140 -1.97 1.85 -21.38
N LYS A 141 -3.27 2.15 -21.21
CA LYS A 141 -3.81 3.49 -21.49
C LYS A 141 -3.24 4.57 -20.57
N GLY A 142 -2.73 4.19 -19.40
CA GLY A 142 -2.04 5.13 -18.51
C GLY A 142 -0.71 5.65 -19.05
N LEU A 143 -0.16 5.01 -20.11
CA LEU A 143 1.05 5.46 -20.81
C LEU A 143 0.76 6.46 -21.93
N GLU A 144 -0.50 6.57 -22.34
CA GLU A 144 -0.95 7.45 -23.43
C GLU A 144 -1.17 8.87 -22.92
N ASP A 145 -1.09 9.83 -23.83
CA ASP A 145 -1.44 11.21 -23.53
C ASP A 145 -2.96 11.35 -23.31
N VAL A 146 -3.33 12.13 -22.32
CA VAL A 146 -4.73 12.43 -21.97
C VAL A 146 -4.87 13.93 -21.74
N ASP A 147 -6.05 14.48 -22.01
CA ASP A 147 -6.35 15.90 -21.81
C ASP A 147 -6.34 16.27 -20.32
N GLU A 148 -6.80 15.34 -19.47
CA GLU A 148 -6.88 15.55 -18.03
C GLU A 148 -6.38 14.33 -17.26
N PRO A 149 -5.12 14.34 -16.77
CA PRO A 149 -4.57 13.22 -15.98
C PRO A 149 -5.26 13.09 -14.61
N ILE A 150 -5.29 11.86 -14.10
CA ILE A 150 -5.90 11.53 -12.80
C ILE A 150 -5.31 12.38 -11.67
N HIS A 151 -4.01 12.66 -11.73
CA HIS A 151 -3.33 13.60 -10.85
C HIS A 151 -2.48 14.58 -11.61
N TRP A 152 -2.63 15.87 -11.31
CA TRP A 152 -1.76 16.90 -11.79
C TRP A 152 -0.62 17.16 -10.79
N ARG A 153 0.62 17.09 -11.26
CA ARG A 153 1.83 17.30 -10.42
C ARG A 153 2.54 18.63 -10.64
N GLY A 154 1.90 19.59 -11.31
CA GLY A 154 2.49 20.87 -11.61
C GLY A 154 3.80 20.72 -12.39
N LYS A 155 4.85 21.42 -11.99
CA LYS A 155 6.17 21.39 -12.65
C LYS A 155 6.91 20.05 -12.63
N TYR A 156 6.46 19.10 -11.81
CA TYR A 156 7.04 17.74 -11.73
C TYR A 156 6.29 16.72 -12.61
N HIS A 157 5.22 17.15 -13.25
CA HIS A 157 4.50 16.32 -14.20
C HIS A 157 5.20 16.40 -15.56
N VAL A 158 5.70 15.29 -16.05
CA VAL A 158 6.35 15.19 -17.35
C VAL A 158 5.33 14.65 -18.36
N GLY A 159 4.80 15.53 -19.19
CA GLY A 159 3.79 15.17 -20.20
C GLY A 159 2.36 15.15 -19.66
N THR A 160 1.46 14.67 -20.48
CA THR A 160 0.01 14.57 -20.26
C THR A 160 -0.45 13.14 -19.93
N THR A 161 0.48 12.23 -19.62
CA THR A 161 0.21 10.81 -19.31
C THR A 161 -0.17 10.61 -17.85
N ASN A 162 -0.73 9.44 -17.52
CA ASN A 162 -0.95 9.00 -16.15
C ASN A 162 0.25 8.24 -15.53
N VAL A 163 1.45 8.44 -16.05
CA VAL A 163 2.66 7.82 -15.48
C VAL A 163 3.02 8.49 -14.16
N GLN A 164 2.93 7.71 -13.09
CA GLN A 164 3.33 8.16 -11.75
C GLN A 164 4.85 8.13 -11.56
N LYS A 165 5.49 7.05 -12.00
CA LYS A 165 6.92 6.83 -11.80
C LYS A 165 7.49 5.96 -12.91
N ARG A 166 8.65 6.37 -13.43
CA ARG A 166 9.53 5.52 -14.23
C ARG A 166 10.77 5.17 -13.41
N VAL A 167 11.22 3.94 -13.53
CA VAL A 167 12.43 3.43 -12.87
C VAL A 167 13.28 2.78 -13.94
N PHE A 168 14.55 3.10 -13.91
CA PHE A 168 15.57 2.48 -14.73
C PHE A 168 16.71 2.01 -13.81
N GLN A 169 17.15 0.78 -13.98
CA GLN A 169 18.25 0.20 -13.22
C GLN A 169 19.11 -0.63 -14.15
N GLU A 170 20.39 -0.36 -14.16
CA GLU A 170 21.38 -1.09 -14.94
C GLU A 170 22.60 -1.37 -14.07
N PHE A 171 23.02 -2.62 -14.02
CA PHE A 171 24.15 -3.08 -13.22
C PHE A 171 24.95 -4.13 -13.99
N GLY A 172 26.26 -4.19 -13.75
CA GLY A 172 27.15 -5.17 -14.36
C GLY A 172 27.59 -4.83 -15.78
N ASP A 173 27.95 -5.84 -16.56
CA ASP A 173 28.50 -5.70 -17.90
C ASP A 173 27.55 -6.29 -18.95
N ARG A 174 27.06 -5.45 -19.86
CA ARG A 174 26.15 -5.85 -20.94
C ARG A 174 26.74 -6.85 -21.92
N SER A 175 28.06 -6.89 -22.09
CA SER A 175 28.71 -7.87 -22.96
C SER A 175 28.48 -9.33 -22.52
N MET A 176 28.18 -9.55 -21.24
CA MET A 176 27.90 -10.87 -20.67
C MET A 176 26.62 -11.54 -21.24
N VAL A 177 25.76 -10.76 -21.89
CA VAL A 177 24.47 -11.23 -22.46
C VAL A 177 24.38 -11.14 -23.97
N GLU A 178 25.50 -10.78 -24.66
CA GLU A 178 25.49 -10.59 -26.12
C GLU A 178 25.43 -11.92 -26.90
N ASN A 179 26.04 -12.99 -26.38
CA ASN A 179 26.10 -14.31 -27.03
C ASN A 179 25.75 -15.42 -26.04
N PRO A 180 24.52 -15.53 -25.57
CA PRO A 180 24.12 -16.55 -24.60
C PRO A 180 24.04 -17.92 -25.25
N ASN A 181 24.35 -18.98 -24.50
CA ASN A 181 24.14 -20.37 -24.92
C ASN A 181 22.65 -20.76 -24.81
N ALA A 182 21.97 -20.25 -23.78
CA ALA A 182 20.53 -20.41 -23.62
C ALA A 182 19.88 -19.07 -23.29
N MET A 183 18.66 -18.88 -23.78
CA MET A 183 17.86 -17.68 -23.53
C MET A 183 16.42 -18.06 -23.25
N TYR A 184 15.86 -17.50 -22.18
CA TYR A 184 14.45 -17.52 -21.90
C TYR A 184 13.81 -16.16 -22.19
N HIS A 185 12.60 -16.17 -22.74
CA HIS A 185 11.78 -14.96 -22.90
C HIS A 185 10.34 -15.28 -22.52
N GLY A 186 9.83 -14.61 -21.50
CA GLY A 186 8.46 -14.80 -21.02
C GLY A 186 7.73 -13.50 -20.75
N LYS A 187 6.39 -13.54 -20.95
CA LYS A 187 5.48 -12.42 -20.66
C LYS A 187 4.42 -12.87 -19.66
N TRP A 188 4.29 -12.11 -18.60
CA TRP A 188 3.47 -12.44 -17.44
C TRP A 188 2.44 -11.35 -17.16
N LYS A 189 1.22 -11.77 -16.85
CA LYS A 189 0.17 -10.88 -16.38
C LYS A 189 -0.25 -11.31 -14.98
N TYR A 190 -0.07 -10.41 -14.02
CA TYR A 190 -0.48 -10.61 -12.64
C TYR A 190 -1.69 -9.75 -12.32
N MET A 191 -2.68 -10.36 -11.67
CA MET A 191 -3.87 -9.68 -11.17
C MET A 191 -3.60 -9.04 -9.80
N GLY A 192 -4.40 -8.06 -9.42
CA GLY A 192 -4.41 -7.54 -8.08
C GLY A 192 -4.87 -8.58 -7.05
N VAL A 193 -4.28 -8.56 -5.87
CA VAL A 193 -4.63 -9.47 -4.78
C VAL A 193 -4.91 -8.67 -3.52
N ASN A 194 -6.06 -8.93 -2.87
CA ASN A 194 -6.37 -8.38 -1.55
C ASN A 194 -5.67 -9.20 -0.46
N HIS A 195 -5.30 -8.55 0.64
CA HIS A 195 -4.59 -9.21 1.77
C HIS A 195 -5.43 -10.26 2.48
N GLY A 196 -6.75 -10.11 2.50
CA GLY A 196 -7.66 -11.08 3.12
C GLY A 196 -7.47 -11.24 4.63
N PHE A 197 -7.02 -10.21 5.36
CA PHE A 197 -6.88 -10.27 6.80
C PHE A 197 -8.24 -10.43 7.49
N THR A 198 -8.26 -11.16 8.61
CA THR A 198 -9.49 -11.50 9.34
C THR A 198 -10.10 -10.28 10.01
N GLU A 199 -9.28 -9.46 10.68
CA GLU A 199 -9.73 -8.21 11.32
C GLU A 199 -9.92 -7.11 10.28
N PRO A 200 -11.16 -6.55 10.07
CA PRO A 200 -11.36 -5.37 9.24
C PRO A 200 -10.60 -4.14 9.75
N HIS A 201 -10.60 -3.06 8.99
CA HIS A 201 -10.14 -1.77 9.48
C HIS A 201 -11.10 -1.26 10.55
N ALA A 202 -10.54 -0.75 11.64
CA ALA A 202 -11.28 -0.14 12.73
C ALA A 202 -10.45 1.00 13.32
N VAL A 203 -11.13 2.00 13.86
CA VAL A 203 -10.49 3.13 14.54
C VAL A 203 -11.42 3.70 15.60
N VAL A 204 -10.86 4.12 16.74
CA VAL A 204 -11.53 4.97 17.71
C VAL A 204 -10.70 6.23 17.91
N ALA A 205 -11.28 7.39 17.66
CA ALA A 205 -10.65 8.68 17.84
C ALA A 205 -11.31 9.46 18.98
N HIS A 206 -10.51 10.09 19.83
CA HIS A 206 -10.98 10.93 20.92
C HIS A 206 -10.07 12.14 21.14
N TRP A 207 -10.66 13.34 21.05
CA TRP A 207 -10.01 14.56 21.49
C TRP A 207 -10.32 14.81 22.96
N ASP A 208 -9.28 14.88 23.78
CA ASP A 208 -9.41 15.20 25.21
C ASP A 208 -9.62 16.72 25.44
N SER A 209 -9.95 17.08 26.68
CA SER A 209 -10.18 18.48 27.07
C SER A 209 -8.94 19.37 26.97
N ASN A 210 -7.74 18.79 26.79
CA ASN A 210 -6.50 19.52 26.60
C ASN A 210 -6.16 19.72 25.11
N GLY A 211 -7.07 19.33 24.20
CA GLY A 211 -6.86 19.40 22.75
C GLY A 211 -5.87 18.38 22.21
N ARG A 212 -5.73 17.20 22.86
CA ARG A 212 -4.90 16.10 22.39
C ARG A 212 -5.76 15.00 21.80
N LEU A 213 -5.36 14.51 20.62
CA LEU A 213 -5.98 13.36 19.96
C LEU A 213 -5.41 12.06 20.51
N GLN A 214 -6.28 11.17 20.97
CA GLN A 214 -6.02 9.76 21.23
C GLN A 214 -6.64 8.97 20.07
N LEU A 215 -5.83 8.24 19.30
CA LEU A 215 -6.31 7.44 18.18
C LEU A 215 -5.92 5.98 18.38
N TYR A 216 -6.90 5.10 18.56
CA TYR A 216 -6.74 3.66 18.70
C TYR A 216 -6.98 3.00 17.33
N THR A 217 -5.99 2.29 16.80
CA THR A 217 -6.07 1.69 15.46
C THR A 217 -5.13 0.48 15.33
N PRO A 218 -5.51 -0.58 14.59
CA PRO A 218 -4.66 -1.75 14.32
C PRO A 218 -3.61 -1.45 13.23
N GLN A 219 -2.89 -0.33 13.36
CA GLN A 219 -1.87 0.11 12.43
C GLN A 219 -0.58 -0.72 12.52
N GLN A 220 -0.04 -1.14 11.36
CA GLN A 220 1.27 -1.79 11.29
C GLN A 220 2.41 -0.77 11.46
N VAL A 221 2.22 0.47 11.01
CA VAL A 221 3.21 1.56 11.05
C VAL A 221 2.57 2.83 11.64
N PRO A 222 2.35 2.89 12.96
CA PRO A 222 1.63 4.00 13.62
C PRO A 222 2.27 5.37 13.37
N HIS A 223 3.58 5.42 13.11
CA HIS A 223 4.27 6.69 12.82
C HIS A 223 3.88 7.29 11.46
N TYR A 224 3.45 6.50 10.49
CA TYR A 224 2.93 7.04 9.23
C TYR A 224 1.55 7.67 9.43
N ALA A 225 0.66 7.00 10.16
CA ALA A 225 -0.64 7.56 10.55
C ALA A 225 -0.47 8.85 11.37
N HIS A 226 0.43 8.84 12.36
CA HIS A 226 0.76 10.00 13.20
C HIS A 226 1.15 11.24 12.36
N ARG A 227 2.09 11.08 11.42
CA ARG A 227 2.53 12.16 10.54
C ARG A 227 1.44 12.65 9.60
N ALA A 228 0.66 11.73 9.03
CA ALA A 228 -0.42 12.07 8.13
C ALA A 228 -1.56 12.82 8.85
N LEU A 229 -1.94 12.36 10.04
CA LEU A 229 -2.92 13.05 10.89
C LEU A 229 -2.50 14.47 11.21
N ALA A 230 -1.24 14.70 11.61
CA ALA A 230 -0.72 16.04 11.89
C ALA A 230 -0.86 16.97 10.67
N THR A 231 -0.60 16.44 9.45
CA THR A 231 -0.73 17.20 8.21
C THR A 231 -2.20 17.51 7.89
N VAL A 232 -3.07 16.49 7.95
CA VAL A 232 -4.49 16.62 7.56
C VAL A 232 -5.27 17.49 8.53
N LEU A 233 -5.04 17.31 9.83
CA LEU A 233 -5.75 18.03 10.89
C LEU A 233 -5.17 19.41 11.19
N ASP A 234 -4.02 19.74 10.58
CA ASP A 234 -3.25 20.97 10.82
C ASP A 234 -2.96 21.20 12.31
N VAL A 235 -2.41 20.19 12.96
CA VAL A 235 -2.05 20.25 14.39
C VAL A 235 -0.60 19.76 14.62
N PRO A 236 0.09 20.26 15.65
CA PRO A 236 1.42 19.79 15.99
C PRO A 236 1.42 18.29 16.34
N MET A 237 2.45 17.58 15.89
CA MET A 237 2.57 16.12 16.11
C MET A 237 2.48 15.74 17.61
N HIS A 238 2.99 16.57 18.52
CA HIS A 238 2.94 16.29 19.96
C HIS A 238 1.52 16.31 20.57
N GLN A 239 0.53 16.81 19.83
CA GLN A 239 -0.89 16.76 20.23
C GLN A 239 -1.58 15.46 19.79
N ILE A 240 -0.90 14.58 19.06
CA ILE A 240 -1.47 13.34 18.57
C ILE A 240 -0.77 12.16 19.23
N ASN A 241 -1.55 11.24 19.76
CA ASN A 241 -1.10 9.95 20.27
C ASN A 241 -1.78 8.82 19.49
N VAL A 242 -1.03 8.11 18.67
CA VAL A 242 -1.51 6.92 17.95
C VAL A 242 -1.23 5.69 18.78
N ILE A 243 -2.27 5.09 19.31
CA ILE A 243 -2.24 3.92 20.18
C ILE A 243 -2.51 2.68 19.31
N ARG A 244 -1.46 1.90 19.09
CA ARG A 244 -1.58 0.65 18.34
C ARG A 244 -2.28 -0.40 19.19
N THR A 245 -3.42 -0.90 18.70
CA THR A 245 -4.09 -2.09 19.24
C THR A 245 -3.38 -3.37 18.79
N PHE A 246 -3.82 -4.54 19.26
CA PHE A 246 -3.43 -5.77 18.59
C PHE A 246 -3.88 -5.76 17.13
N VAL A 247 -3.14 -6.45 16.27
CA VAL A 247 -3.41 -6.47 14.83
C VAL A 247 -3.82 -7.88 14.42
N GLY A 248 -5.07 -8.03 14.00
CA GLY A 248 -5.69 -9.29 13.57
C GLY A 248 -5.41 -9.64 12.12
N GLY A 249 -4.15 -9.50 11.71
CA GLY A 249 -3.66 -9.63 10.36
C GLY A 249 -3.54 -8.28 9.65
N GLY A 250 -2.52 -8.14 8.82
CA GLY A 250 -2.27 -6.91 8.05
C GLY A 250 -1.53 -7.21 6.76
N PHE A 251 -0.44 -7.97 6.81
CA PHE A 251 0.35 -8.41 5.64
C PHE A 251 0.80 -7.27 4.71
N GLY A 252 0.91 -6.04 5.25
CA GLY A 252 1.12 -4.79 4.52
C GLY A 252 -0.13 -3.94 4.36
N GLY A 253 -1.34 -4.52 4.39
CA GLY A 253 -2.60 -3.83 4.15
C GLY A 253 -3.05 -2.85 5.24
N LYS A 254 -2.35 -2.80 6.37
CA LYS A 254 -2.57 -1.82 7.45
C LYS A 254 -1.32 -0.98 7.71
N SER A 255 -0.50 -0.75 6.67
CA SER A 255 0.75 0.03 6.76
C SER A 255 0.58 1.48 6.34
N ASP A 256 -0.36 1.77 5.46
CA ASP A 256 -0.65 3.13 5.03
C ASP A 256 -1.38 3.91 6.12
N PRO A 257 -1.25 5.23 6.18
CA PRO A 257 -2.28 6.05 6.82
C PRO A 257 -3.55 5.98 5.97
N PHE A 258 -4.69 5.69 6.60
CA PHE A 258 -5.95 5.54 5.89
C PHE A 258 -6.91 6.71 6.16
N PRO A 259 -7.71 7.13 5.15
CA PRO A 259 -8.67 8.21 5.29
C PRO A 259 -9.65 8.05 6.46
N HIS A 260 -10.12 6.83 6.77
CA HIS A 260 -11.06 6.60 7.86
C HIS A 260 -10.51 6.99 9.25
N GLU A 261 -9.18 6.89 9.44
CA GLU A 261 -8.53 7.32 10.68
C GLU A 261 -8.65 8.85 10.84
N MET A 262 -8.55 9.58 9.73
CA MET A 262 -8.69 11.02 9.67
C MET A 262 -10.15 11.44 9.83
N CYS A 263 -11.09 10.75 9.18
CA CYS A 263 -12.53 10.96 9.33
C CYS A 263 -12.96 10.82 10.79
N ALA A 264 -12.54 9.76 11.49
CA ALA A 264 -12.83 9.57 12.90
C ALA A 264 -12.30 10.73 13.77
N ALA A 265 -11.08 11.20 13.49
CA ALA A 265 -10.48 12.32 14.21
C ALA A 265 -11.21 13.64 13.95
N ILE A 266 -11.62 13.91 12.70
CA ILE A 266 -12.38 15.10 12.33
C ILE A 266 -13.76 15.09 13.00
N LEU A 267 -14.49 13.97 12.89
CA LEU A 267 -15.79 13.81 13.52
C LEU A 267 -15.72 13.94 15.04
N SER A 268 -14.70 13.33 15.66
CA SER A 268 -14.52 13.43 17.13
C SER A 268 -14.25 14.88 17.57
N ARG A 269 -13.51 15.67 16.80
CA ARG A 269 -13.28 17.09 17.07
C ARG A 269 -14.56 17.90 16.97
N LYS A 270 -15.37 17.66 15.91
CA LYS A 270 -16.67 18.34 15.70
C LYS A 270 -17.71 17.95 16.77
N ALA A 271 -17.74 16.67 17.14
CA ALA A 271 -18.72 16.14 18.08
C ALA A 271 -18.38 16.40 19.57
N GLY A 272 -17.09 16.64 19.90
CA GLY A 272 -16.62 16.67 21.29
C GLY A 272 -16.78 15.33 22.03
N LYS A 273 -16.82 14.22 21.31
CA LYS A 273 -17.02 12.85 21.80
C LYS A 273 -16.09 11.87 21.11
N PRO A 274 -15.79 10.71 21.73
CA PRO A 274 -15.11 9.63 21.03
C PRO A 274 -15.96 9.14 19.83
N VAL A 275 -15.31 8.93 18.69
CA VAL A 275 -15.95 8.40 17.47
C VAL A 275 -15.28 7.11 17.06
N ARG A 276 -16.07 6.06 16.86
CA ARG A 276 -15.65 4.77 16.32
C ARG A 276 -16.13 4.60 14.88
N ILE A 277 -15.20 4.19 14.00
CA ILE A 277 -15.51 3.74 12.64
C ILE A 277 -14.96 2.34 12.48
N THR A 278 -15.80 1.38 12.09
CA THR A 278 -15.42 0.01 11.77
C THR A 278 -15.95 -0.33 10.39
N PHE A 279 -15.06 -0.84 9.52
CA PHE A 279 -15.44 -1.29 8.18
C PHE A 279 -16.14 -2.64 8.24
N ASP A 280 -17.14 -2.81 7.42
CA ASP A 280 -17.59 -4.14 7.08
C ASP A 280 -16.63 -4.81 6.06
N ARG A 281 -16.86 -6.08 5.74
CA ARG A 281 -15.96 -6.83 4.86
C ARG A 281 -15.97 -6.31 3.43
N GLU A 282 -17.08 -5.83 2.95
CA GLU A 282 -17.22 -5.28 1.61
C GLU A 282 -16.40 -3.99 1.46
N GLU A 283 -16.47 -3.10 2.44
CA GLU A 283 -15.65 -1.88 2.48
C GLU A 283 -14.14 -2.19 2.44
N VAL A 284 -13.69 -3.25 3.11
CA VAL A 284 -12.29 -3.67 3.05
C VAL A 284 -11.87 -4.02 1.61
N PHE A 285 -12.73 -4.66 0.83
CA PHE A 285 -12.42 -4.97 -0.57
C PHE A 285 -12.39 -3.72 -1.45
N TRP A 286 -13.23 -2.73 -1.18
CA TRP A 286 -13.28 -1.50 -1.97
C TRP A 286 -12.08 -0.57 -1.78
N VAL A 287 -11.49 -0.55 -0.59
CA VAL A 287 -10.49 0.48 -0.25
C VAL A 287 -9.14 -0.06 0.19
N ASN A 288 -8.98 -1.36 0.33
CA ASN A 288 -7.73 -1.94 0.76
C ASN A 288 -6.68 -1.89 -0.35
N ARG A 289 -5.44 -1.55 0.01
CA ARG A 289 -4.32 -1.32 -0.90
C ARG A 289 -3.53 -2.60 -1.13
N GLY A 290 -4.08 -3.47 -1.97
CA GLY A 290 -3.55 -4.79 -2.27
C GLY A 290 -2.28 -4.80 -3.15
N ARG A 291 -1.93 -6.00 -3.63
CA ARG A 291 -0.81 -6.20 -4.55
C ARG A 291 -1.09 -5.54 -5.89
N HIS A 292 -0.09 -4.88 -6.42
CA HIS A 292 -0.14 -4.22 -7.72
C HIS A 292 -0.40 -5.21 -8.85
N PRO A 293 -1.47 -5.05 -9.65
CA PRO A 293 -1.56 -5.70 -10.95
C PRO A 293 -0.36 -5.29 -11.81
N SER A 294 0.19 -6.20 -12.58
CA SER A 294 1.35 -5.87 -13.42
C SER A 294 1.47 -6.74 -14.65
N HIS A 295 2.02 -6.17 -15.72
CA HIS A 295 2.54 -6.89 -16.87
C HIS A 295 4.06 -6.89 -16.76
N ILE A 296 4.68 -8.05 -16.81
CA ILE A 296 6.12 -8.22 -16.67
C ILE A 296 6.62 -9.03 -17.86
N GLU A 297 7.64 -8.52 -18.52
CA GLU A 297 8.39 -9.20 -19.56
C GLU A 297 9.80 -9.46 -19.02
N VAL A 298 10.25 -10.71 -19.11
CA VAL A 298 11.55 -11.14 -18.60
C VAL A 298 12.32 -11.82 -19.72
N GLN A 299 13.56 -11.40 -19.93
CA GLN A 299 14.56 -12.13 -20.68
C GLN A 299 15.67 -12.55 -19.73
N MET A 300 16.11 -13.80 -19.83
CA MET A 300 17.19 -14.34 -19.01
C MET A 300 18.18 -15.06 -19.91
N TYR A 301 19.44 -15.01 -19.52
CA TYR A 301 20.56 -15.47 -20.31
C TYR A 301 21.44 -16.38 -19.49
N ALA A 302 21.94 -17.47 -20.10
CA ALA A 302 22.90 -18.37 -19.49
C ALA A 302 24.01 -18.75 -20.49
N ASP A 303 25.19 -19.08 -19.94
CA ASP A 303 26.34 -19.57 -20.69
C ASP A 303 26.34 -21.11 -20.84
N GLU A 304 27.42 -21.66 -21.41
CA GLU A 304 27.62 -23.11 -21.66
C GLU A 304 27.72 -23.92 -20.37
N GLU A 305 28.20 -23.32 -19.29
CA GLU A 305 28.35 -23.92 -17.97
C GLU A 305 27.08 -23.80 -17.10
N ALA A 306 25.96 -23.39 -17.70
CA ALA A 306 24.69 -23.13 -17.02
C ALA A 306 24.81 -22.04 -15.93
N ARG A 307 25.73 -21.06 -16.12
CA ARG A 307 25.79 -19.87 -15.30
C ARG A 307 24.86 -18.82 -15.85
N ILE A 308 24.09 -18.19 -14.95
CA ILE A 308 23.14 -17.12 -15.32
C ILE A 308 23.97 -15.87 -15.62
N SER A 309 24.06 -15.48 -16.89
CA SER A 309 24.78 -14.28 -17.30
C SER A 309 24.02 -13.01 -17.02
N GLY A 310 22.68 -13.01 -17.07
CA GLY A 310 21.93 -11.81 -16.76
C GLY A 310 20.42 -11.91 -16.89
N PHE A 311 19.74 -10.83 -16.43
CA PHE A 311 18.31 -10.61 -16.58
C PHE A 311 18.01 -9.25 -17.18
N ASP A 312 17.08 -9.22 -18.14
CA ASP A 312 16.42 -8.01 -18.62
C ASP A 312 14.93 -8.08 -18.26
N ILE A 313 14.42 -7.06 -17.60
CA ILE A 313 13.06 -7.04 -17.07
C ILE A 313 12.38 -5.73 -17.44
N ASP A 314 11.22 -5.82 -18.10
CA ASP A 314 10.31 -4.72 -18.31
C ASP A 314 9.03 -4.91 -17.49
N ALA A 315 8.62 -3.87 -16.76
CA ALA A 315 7.45 -3.94 -15.89
C ALA A 315 6.52 -2.74 -16.08
N LEU A 316 5.25 -3.03 -16.40
CA LEU A 316 4.16 -2.06 -16.33
C LEU A 316 3.29 -2.39 -15.13
N ILE A 317 3.13 -1.43 -14.21
CA ILE A 317 2.55 -1.63 -12.88
C ILE A 317 1.33 -0.73 -12.70
N ASP A 318 0.20 -1.31 -12.34
CA ASP A 318 -1.02 -0.58 -12.03
C ASP A 318 -0.99 -0.03 -10.61
N GLY A 319 -1.10 1.26 -10.49
CA GLY A 319 -1.07 1.97 -9.21
C GLY A 319 -2.42 2.20 -8.56
N GLY A 320 -3.50 2.07 -9.33
CA GLY A 320 -4.80 2.55 -8.88
C GLY A 320 -4.84 4.08 -8.77
N GLY A 321 -5.83 4.60 -8.05
CA GLY A 321 -6.14 6.03 -7.98
C GLY A 321 -5.16 6.87 -7.16
N PHE A 322 -4.28 6.27 -6.34
CA PHE A 322 -3.37 7.02 -5.46
C PHE A 322 -1.98 6.39 -5.40
N ALA A 323 -1.00 7.20 -4.97
CA ALA A 323 0.40 6.82 -4.96
C ALA A 323 0.73 5.72 -3.95
N SER A 324 0.20 5.80 -2.72
CA SER A 324 0.54 4.86 -1.64
C SER A 324 2.08 4.62 -1.56
N PHE A 325 2.51 3.37 -1.44
CA PHE A 325 3.92 2.94 -1.49
C PHE A 325 4.48 2.79 -2.92
N GLY A 326 3.76 3.23 -3.95
CA GLY A 326 4.08 2.93 -5.34
C GLY A 326 5.48 3.26 -5.82
N HIS A 327 6.09 4.34 -5.32
CA HIS A 327 7.48 4.68 -5.65
C HIS A 327 8.45 3.59 -5.20
N VAL A 328 8.30 3.12 -3.97
CA VAL A 328 9.14 2.06 -3.38
C VAL A 328 8.87 0.74 -4.08
N THR A 329 7.61 0.41 -4.33
CA THR A 329 7.20 -0.81 -5.03
C THR A 329 7.86 -0.90 -6.41
N SER A 330 7.83 0.18 -7.19
CA SER A 330 8.42 0.21 -8.53
C SER A 330 9.94 -0.04 -8.51
N TYR A 331 10.61 0.49 -7.47
CA TYR A 331 12.04 0.30 -7.29
C TYR A 331 12.39 -1.12 -6.86
N TYR A 332 11.65 -1.67 -5.89
CA TYR A 332 11.85 -3.02 -5.39
C TYR A 332 11.51 -4.11 -6.41
N ASN A 333 10.60 -3.81 -7.34
CA ASN A 333 10.24 -4.72 -8.42
C ASN A 333 11.46 -5.10 -9.27
N GLY A 334 12.39 -4.18 -9.49
CA GLY A 334 13.67 -4.44 -10.14
C GLY A 334 14.73 -4.99 -9.18
N VAL A 335 15.24 -4.18 -8.24
CA VAL A 335 16.46 -4.53 -7.46
C VAL A 335 16.33 -5.85 -6.68
N LEU A 336 15.12 -6.23 -6.22
CA LEU A 336 14.93 -7.48 -5.49
C LEU A 336 14.83 -8.70 -6.41
N ALA A 337 14.67 -8.52 -7.72
CA ALA A 337 14.78 -9.62 -8.68
C ALA A 337 16.21 -10.17 -8.78
N THR A 338 17.22 -9.38 -8.42
CA THR A 338 18.63 -9.80 -8.47
C THR A 338 19.04 -10.77 -7.36
N ALA A 339 18.28 -10.85 -6.29
CA ALA A 339 18.54 -11.79 -5.20
C ALA A 339 17.81 -13.13 -5.45
N PRO A 340 18.37 -14.29 -5.09
CA PRO A 340 19.68 -14.50 -4.45
C PRO A 340 20.78 -14.91 -5.44
N TYR A 341 20.63 -14.65 -6.74
CA TYR A 341 21.50 -15.19 -7.77
C TYR A 341 22.72 -14.30 -8.06
N GLU A 342 23.82 -14.93 -8.45
CA GLU A 342 24.99 -14.27 -9.01
C GLU A 342 24.69 -13.94 -10.47
N LEU A 343 24.84 -12.68 -10.85
CA LEU A 343 24.53 -12.17 -12.20
C LEU A 343 25.71 -11.36 -12.73
N GLY A 344 26.01 -11.49 -14.02
CA GLY A 344 26.98 -10.67 -14.72
C GLY A 344 26.39 -9.36 -15.23
N SER A 345 25.08 -9.37 -15.60
CA SER A 345 24.35 -8.22 -16.11
C SER A 345 22.92 -8.18 -15.58
N PHE A 346 22.42 -6.98 -15.33
CA PHE A 346 21.04 -6.75 -14.95
C PHE A 346 20.52 -5.45 -15.54
N HIS A 347 19.38 -5.52 -16.20
CA HIS A 347 18.67 -4.37 -16.71
C HIS A 347 17.20 -4.44 -16.30
N TYR A 348 16.66 -3.32 -15.81
CA TYR A 348 15.26 -3.19 -15.46
C TYR A 348 14.69 -1.86 -15.90
N THR A 349 13.58 -1.90 -16.62
CA THR A 349 12.72 -0.75 -16.84
C THR A 349 11.36 -0.97 -16.21
N GLY A 350 10.86 0.04 -15.52
CA GLY A 350 9.56 -0.03 -14.85
C GLY A 350 8.78 1.25 -15.04
N ALA A 351 7.49 1.13 -15.35
CA ALA A 351 6.54 2.23 -15.33
C ALA A 351 5.37 1.88 -14.40
N ARG A 352 5.09 2.76 -13.43
CA ARG A 352 3.87 2.71 -12.64
C ARG A 352 2.92 3.80 -13.09
N VAL A 353 1.67 3.43 -13.35
CA VAL A 353 0.64 4.34 -13.84
C VAL A 353 -0.51 4.45 -12.85
N TRP A 354 -1.17 5.60 -12.82
CA TRP A 354 -2.47 5.75 -12.17
C TRP A 354 -3.57 5.18 -13.04
N THR A 355 -4.57 4.60 -12.40
CA THR A 355 -5.83 4.14 -13.00
C THR A 355 -6.97 4.44 -12.05
N ASN A 356 -8.22 4.39 -12.53
CA ASN A 356 -9.40 4.64 -11.72
C ASN A 356 -9.89 3.37 -10.98
N LYS A 357 -8.96 2.73 -10.27
CA LYS A 357 -9.18 1.58 -9.39
C LYS A 357 -8.75 1.92 -7.96
N PRO A 358 -9.16 1.14 -6.94
CA PRO A 358 -8.56 1.26 -5.62
C PRO A 358 -7.04 1.26 -5.67
N ALA A 359 -6.39 2.06 -4.83
CA ALA A 359 -4.95 2.19 -4.83
C ALA A 359 -4.26 0.85 -4.56
N SER A 360 -3.18 0.56 -5.26
CA SER A 360 -2.30 -0.55 -4.95
C SER A 360 -1.21 -0.10 -3.97
N GLY A 361 -0.87 -0.95 -2.99
CA GLY A 361 0.04 -0.61 -1.90
C GLY A 361 0.99 -1.73 -1.49
N ALA A 362 1.41 -1.67 -0.26
CA ALA A 362 2.32 -2.68 0.30
C ALA A 362 1.59 -4.01 0.55
N MET A 363 2.16 -5.09 0.08
CA MET A 363 1.72 -6.43 0.43
C MET A 363 2.95 -7.34 0.62
N ARG A 364 2.86 -8.31 1.52
CA ARG A 364 3.91 -9.28 1.87
C ARG A 364 4.76 -9.70 0.66
N GLY A 365 6.10 -9.53 0.74
CA GLY A 365 7.01 -9.59 -0.40
C GLY A 365 6.97 -8.33 -1.28
N HIS A 366 6.82 -7.17 -0.65
CA HIS A 366 6.56 -5.86 -1.24
C HIS A 366 7.47 -5.56 -2.45
N GLY A 367 6.85 -5.40 -3.63
CA GLY A 367 7.51 -5.13 -4.89
C GLY A 367 8.16 -6.34 -5.58
N ALA A 368 8.60 -7.36 -4.84
CA ALA A 368 9.41 -8.43 -5.39
C ALA A 368 8.62 -9.60 -5.99
N VAL A 369 7.43 -9.90 -5.48
CA VAL A 369 6.77 -11.20 -5.74
C VAL A 369 6.50 -11.45 -7.22
N ASN A 370 5.99 -10.46 -7.95
CA ASN A 370 5.61 -10.65 -9.34
C ASN A 370 6.83 -10.92 -10.23
N THR A 371 7.88 -10.09 -10.12
CA THR A 371 9.14 -10.29 -10.86
C THR A 371 9.84 -11.57 -10.46
N ARG A 372 9.88 -11.89 -9.16
CA ARG A 372 10.46 -13.16 -8.69
C ARG A 372 9.72 -14.37 -9.24
N CYS A 373 8.38 -14.35 -9.26
CA CYS A 373 7.62 -15.44 -9.85
C CYS A 373 7.97 -15.63 -11.34
N ALA A 374 8.06 -14.54 -12.11
CA ALA A 374 8.43 -14.61 -13.52
C ALA A 374 9.86 -15.16 -13.72
N VAL A 375 10.82 -14.72 -12.89
CA VAL A 375 12.20 -15.22 -12.92
C VAL A 375 12.27 -16.70 -12.53
N GLU A 376 11.63 -17.12 -11.44
CA GLU A 376 11.72 -18.51 -10.98
C GLU A 376 11.12 -19.51 -11.95
N VAL A 377 9.96 -19.18 -12.56
CA VAL A 377 9.38 -20.05 -13.60
C VAL A 377 10.26 -20.05 -14.85
N GLY A 378 10.84 -18.90 -15.22
CA GLY A 378 11.76 -18.83 -16.32
C GLY A 378 13.05 -19.65 -16.08
N LEU A 379 13.51 -19.81 -14.84
CA LEU A 379 14.65 -20.68 -14.51
C LEU A 379 14.30 -22.16 -14.69
N ASP A 380 13.05 -22.57 -14.45
CA ASP A 380 12.60 -23.94 -14.73
C ASP A 380 12.66 -24.21 -16.25
N ASP A 381 12.13 -23.30 -17.07
CA ASP A 381 12.16 -23.42 -18.53
C ASP A 381 13.62 -23.42 -19.07
N MET A 382 14.52 -22.60 -18.48
CA MET A 382 15.94 -22.61 -18.83
C MET A 382 16.63 -23.91 -18.46
N SER A 383 16.28 -24.52 -17.33
CA SER A 383 16.85 -25.80 -16.92
C SER A 383 16.54 -26.91 -17.91
N GLU A 384 15.34 -26.91 -18.48
CA GLU A 384 14.95 -27.84 -19.56
C GLU A 384 15.80 -27.61 -20.83
N GLN A 385 15.97 -26.33 -21.25
CA GLN A 385 16.80 -25.99 -22.42
C GLN A 385 18.25 -26.42 -22.26
N LEU A 386 18.80 -26.29 -21.07
CA LEU A 386 20.19 -26.62 -20.74
C LEU A 386 20.39 -28.12 -20.42
N GLY A 387 19.29 -28.89 -20.25
CA GLY A 387 19.35 -30.29 -19.85
C GLY A 387 19.90 -30.53 -18.45
N VAL A 388 19.69 -29.57 -17.52
CA VAL A 388 20.15 -29.64 -16.12
C VAL A 388 18.96 -29.70 -15.17
N ASP A 389 19.16 -30.28 -13.99
CA ASP A 389 18.14 -30.29 -12.96
C ASP A 389 17.86 -28.84 -12.49
N PRO A 390 16.59 -28.42 -12.32
CA PRO A 390 16.25 -27.05 -11.91
C PRO A 390 16.77 -26.66 -10.50
N ILE A 391 16.98 -27.64 -9.62
CA ILE A 391 17.61 -27.40 -8.30
C ILE A 391 19.11 -27.17 -8.48
N ASP A 392 19.77 -28.00 -9.30
CA ASP A 392 21.22 -27.89 -9.58
C ASP A 392 21.53 -26.57 -10.29
N LEU A 393 20.69 -26.12 -11.23
CA LEU A 393 20.80 -24.80 -11.87
C LEU A 393 20.80 -23.68 -10.80
N ARG A 394 19.83 -23.72 -9.88
CA ARG A 394 19.74 -22.70 -8.81
C ARG A 394 20.92 -22.76 -7.87
N LEU A 395 21.31 -23.95 -7.39
CA LEU A 395 22.42 -24.13 -6.46
C LEU A 395 23.75 -23.64 -7.07
N ALA A 396 23.98 -23.90 -8.35
CA ALA A 396 25.17 -23.45 -9.06
C ALA A 396 25.28 -21.92 -9.18
N ASN A 397 24.12 -21.22 -9.14
CA ASN A 397 24.02 -19.78 -9.34
C ASN A 397 23.69 -18.99 -8.07
N LEU A 398 23.60 -19.64 -6.90
CA LEU A 398 23.37 -18.93 -5.64
C LEU A 398 24.56 -18.06 -5.26
N LEU A 399 24.28 -16.86 -4.81
CA LEU A 399 25.29 -16.00 -4.19
C LEU A 399 25.86 -16.68 -2.94
N PRO A 400 27.21 -16.68 -2.79
CA PRO A 400 27.83 -17.18 -1.55
C PRO A 400 27.38 -16.38 -0.32
N PRO A 401 27.38 -17.01 0.89
CA PRO A 401 27.09 -16.31 2.13
C PRO A 401 27.96 -15.04 2.29
N HIS A 402 27.34 -13.96 2.81
CA HIS A 402 28.01 -12.68 3.05
C HIS A 402 28.49 -11.92 1.80
N SER A 403 28.14 -12.38 0.60
CA SER A 403 28.40 -11.66 -0.66
C SER A 403 27.42 -10.50 -0.88
N ARG A 404 27.53 -9.85 -2.02
CA ARG A 404 26.63 -8.80 -2.46
C ARG A 404 25.94 -9.19 -3.76
N THR A 405 24.67 -8.84 -3.89
CA THR A 405 23.98 -8.87 -5.18
C THR A 405 24.65 -7.91 -6.16
N ILE A 406 24.40 -8.08 -7.46
CA ILE A 406 24.87 -7.14 -8.49
C ILE A 406 24.40 -5.69 -8.22
N SER A 407 23.24 -5.51 -7.57
CA SER A 407 22.70 -4.22 -7.15
C SER A 407 23.27 -3.68 -5.83
N GLY A 408 24.23 -4.40 -5.21
CA GLY A 408 24.99 -3.97 -4.03
C GLY A 408 24.40 -4.37 -2.67
N PHE A 409 23.24 -5.05 -2.61
CA PHE A 409 22.69 -5.56 -1.35
C PHE A 409 23.56 -6.69 -0.79
N ARG A 410 23.84 -6.59 0.50
CA ARG A 410 24.59 -7.66 1.20
C ARG A 410 23.64 -8.78 1.62
N ILE A 411 23.94 -10.00 1.21
CA ILE A 411 23.25 -11.20 1.66
C ILE A 411 23.86 -11.63 2.99
N THR A 412 23.08 -11.68 4.05
CA THR A 412 23.54 -11.98 5.42
C THR A 412 23.05 -13.32 5.94
N SER A 413 22.12 -13.96 5.23
CA SER A 413 21.54 -15.27 5.55
C SER A 413 21.32 -16.06 4.26
N ASN A 414 21.69 -17.31 4.25
CA ASN A 414 21.45 -18.27 3.18
C ASN A 414 20.83 -19.52 3.79
#